data_d566cefdcce4b1533bc91f3168a91585
#
_entry.id   d566cefdcce4b1533bc91f3168a91585
#
_cell.length_a   1.000
_cell.length_b   1.000
_cell.length_c   1.000
_cell.angle_alpha   90.00
_cell.angle_beta   90.00
_cell.angle_gamma   90.00
#
_symmetry.space_group_name_H-M   'P 1'
#
loop_
_entity.id
_entity.type
_entity.pdbx_description
1 polymer ?
#
loop_
_entity_poly.entity_id
_entity_poly.type
_entity_poly.pdbx_seq_one_letter_code
_entity_poly.pdbx_strand_id
1 'polypeptide(L)'
;MDEAIDYVNAHDRPLGLYYFGSDKAEEQRVLNRTISGGVTVNDVIFHNAMEDLPFGGVGPSGMGNYHGMDGFRTFSHGRAVYRQPGMDVAGMGGFRPPYGKATLKTLERELKK
;
A
#
# COMPACT_ATOMS: atom_id res chain seq x y z
N MET A 1 7.53 19.52 19.75
CA MET A 1 7.15 18.39 18.87
C MET A 1 7.13 18.75 17.39
N ASP A 2 6.58 19.89 16.96
CA ASP A 2 6.52 20.24 15.53
C ASP A 2 7.89 20.30 14.85
N GLU A 3 8.90 20.88 15.51
CA GLU A 3 10.29 20.86 14.99
C GLU A 3 10.83 19.44 14.77
N ALA A 4 10.48 18.49 15.65
CA ALA A 4 10.88 17.09 15.49
C ALA A 4 10.19 16.43 14.29
N ILE A 5 8.89 16.71 14.10
CA ILE A 5 8.13 16.25 12.93
C ILE A 5 8.73 16.83 11.64
N ASP A 6 9.01 18.13 11.63
CA ASP A 6 9.61 18.80 10.48
C ASP A 6 11.01 18.26 10.17
N TYR A 7 11.81 17.97 11.19
CA TYR A 7 13.11 17.32 11.04
C TYR A 7 12.99 15.94 10.38
N VAL A 8 12.09 15.08 10.86
CA VAL A 8 11.85 13.75 10.27
C VAL A 8 11.42 13.88 8.80
N ASN A 9 10.54 14.82 8.50
CA ASN A 9 10.01 15.01 7.15
C ASN A 9 11.04 15.64 6.17
N ALA A 10 12.02 16.36 6.69
CA ALA A 10 13.11 16.94 5.88
C ALA A 10 14.21 15.95 5.52
N HIS A 11 14.22 14.76 6.11
CA HIS A 11 15.22 13.73 5.90
C HIS A 11 14.62 12.49 5.23
N ASP A 12 15.49 11.55 4.88
CA ASP A 12 15.09 10.25 4.36
C ASP A 12 14.16 9.52 5.35
N ARG A 13 13.12 8.90 4.81
CA ARG A 13 12.12 8.19 5.61
C ARG A 13 12.76 7.06 6.38
N PRO A 14 12.69 7.06 7.74
CA PRO A 14 13.37 6.07 8.56
C PRO A 14 12.68 4.71 8.50
N LEU A 15 13.45 3.65 8.76
CA LEU A 15 12.91 2.30 8.92
C LEU A 15 12.04 2.19 10.17
N GLY A 16 12.45 2.79 11.28
CA GLY A 16 11.72 2.79 12.54
C GLY A 16 11.64 4.18 13.14
N LEU A 17 10.52 4.49 13.77
CA LEU A 17 10.27 5.72 14.52
C LEU A 17 9.84 5.35 15.94
N TYR A 18 10.38 6.04 16.93
CA TYR A 18 10.05 5.84 18.34
C TYR A 18 9.44 7.11 18.91
N TYR A 19 8.26 6.98 19.50
CA TYR A 19 7.61 8.06 20.22
C TYR A 19 7.47 7.72 21.71
N PHE A 20 7.86 8.64 22.55
CA PHE A 20 7.74 8.52 24.00
C PHE A 20 6.89 9.67 24.54
N GLY A 21 5.75 9.36 25.12
CA GLY A 21 4.84 10.36 25.67
C GLY A 21 3.52 9.75 26.14
N SER A 22 2.74 10.55 26.85
CA SER A 22 1.40 10.18 27.34
C SER A 22 0.26 10.99 26.73
N ASP A 23 0.60 12.04 25.97
CA ASP A 23 -0.40 12.87 25.29
C ASP A 23 -0.86 12.19 23.99
N LYS A 24 -2.10 11.70 23.99
CA LYS A 24 -2.70 11.02 22.85
C LYS A 24 -2.91 11.91 21.63
N ALA A 25 -3.13 13.20 21.82
CA ALA A 25 -3.27 14.14 20.69
C ALA A 25 -1.93 14.38 20.01
N GLU A 26 -0.85 14.47 20.80
CA GLU A 26 0.51 14.59 20.29
C GLU A 26 0.94 13.29 19.57
N GLU A 27 0.70 12.12 20.18
CA GLU A 27 0.94 10.82 19.55
C GLU A 27 0.29 10.73 18.15
N GLN A 28 -1.02 11.01 18.07
CA GLN A 28 -1.74 10.99 16.80
C GLN A 28 -1.19 12.01 15.80
N ARG A 29 -0.77 13.16 16.25
CA ARG A 29 -0.15 14.17 15.39
C ARG A 29 1.17 13.68 14.81
N VAL A 30 2.01 13.02 15.60
CA VAL A 30 3.26 12.40 15.12
C VAL A 30 2.95 11.31 14.09
N LEU A 31 2.05 10.38 14.42
CA LEU A 31 1.67 9.27 13.53
C LEU A 31 1.09 9.75 12.20
N ASN A 32 0.29 10.82 12.21
CA ASN A 32 -0.38 11.33 11.01
C ASN A 32 0.51 12.23 10.15
N ARG A 33 1.54 12.84 10.72
CA ARG A 33 2.39 13.81 10.03
C ARG A 33 3.79 13.30 9.68
N THR A 34 4.14 12.07 10.06
CA THR A 34 5.41 11.43 9.70
C THR A 34 5.18 10.16 8.92
N ILE A 35 6.18 9.74 8.16
CA ILE A 35 6.21 8.46 7.44
C ILE A 35 7.47 7.71 7.83
N SER A 36 7.30 6.45 8.28
CA SER A 36 8.37 5.51 8.60
C SER A 36 7.98 4.09 8.20
N GLY A 37 8.91 3.17 8.20
CA GLY A 37 8.62 1.75 7.98
C GLY A 37 7.76 1.16 9.09
N GLY A 38 8.06 1.47 10.34
CA GLY A 38 7.27 1.08 11.51
C GLY A 38 7.37 2.09 12.63
N VAL A 39 6.48 1.98 13.63
CA VAL A 39 6.47 2.85 14.82
C VAL A 39 6.33 2.00 16.07
N THR A 40 7.10 2.32 17.11
CA THR A 40 6.85 1.83 18.47
C THR A 40 6.58 3.02 19.39
N VAL A 41 5.53 2.92 20.19
CA VAL A 41 5.11 3.94 21.14
C VAL A 41 5.50 3.49 22.55
N ASN A 42 6.19 4.36 23.29
CA ASN A 42 6.67 4.14 24.66
C ASN A 42 7.56 2.89 24.86
N ASP A 43 8.19 2.43 23.79
CA ASP A 43 9.17 1.36 23.78
C ASP A 43 10.05 1.46 22.52
N VAL A 44 10.97 0.50 22.34
CA VAL A 44 11.86 0.40 21.18
C VAL A 44 11.76 -0.99 20.56
N ILE A 45 12.01 -1.11 19.25
CA ILE A 45 12.15 -2.38 18.52
C ILE A 45 10.88 -3.24 18.42
N PHE A 46 9.91 -3.12 19.30
CA PHE A 46 8.77 -4.06 19.35
C PHE A 46 7.95 -4.13 18.07
N HIS A 47 7.87 -3.09 17.25
CA HIS A 47 7.27 -3.17 15.92
C HIS A 47 7.97 -4.17 15.00
N ASN A 48 9.25 -4.49 15.24
CA ASN A 48 10.01 -5.51 14.53
C ASN A 48 9.89 -6.89 15.18
N ALA A 49 9.82 -6.93 16.52
CA ALA A 49 9.79 -8.19 17.27
C ALA A 49 8.42 -8.90 17.18
N MET A 50 7.36 -8.18 16.85
CA MET A 50 5.99 -8.73 16.72
C MET A 50 5.81 -9.37 15.35
N GLU A 51 5.74 -10.69 15.32
CA GLU A 51 5.63 -11.49 14.08
C GLU A 51 4.30 -11.26 13.33
N ASP A 52 3.27 -10.73 14.00
CA ASP A 52 1.97 -10.40 13.40
C ASP A 52 1.92 -9.00 12.77
N LEU A 53 2.93 -8.16 13.02
CA LEU A 53 3.02 -6.83 12.43
C LEU A 53 3.90 -6.84 11.17
N PRO A 54 3.50 -6.13 10.11
CA PRO A 54 4.34 -6.00 8.93
C PRO A 54 5.62 -5.24 9.27
N PHE A 55 6.77 -5.80 8.90
CA PHE A 55 8.06 -5.14 9.05
C PHE A 55 8.69 -4.87 7.68
N GLY A 56 9.05 -3.63 7.44
CA GLY A 56 9.70 -3.21 6.21
C GLY A 56 9.86 -1.69 6.17
N GLY A 57 10.74 -1.22 5.30
CA GLY A 57 11.01 0.19 5.11
C GLY A 57 10.08 0.83 4.08
N VAL A 58 10.25 2.15 3.90
CA VAL A 58 9.53 2.93 2.90
C VAL A 58 10.47 3.89 2.17
N GLY A 59 10.52 3.83 0.84
CA GLY A 59 11.44 4.63 0.04
C GLY A 59 12.91 4.31 0.34
N PRO A 60 13.70 5.27 0.82
CA PRO A 60 15.14 5.05 1.09
C PRO A 60 15.43 3.97 2.14
N SER A 61 14.52 3.74 3.09
CA SER A 61 14.70 2.73 4.15
C SER A 61 14.31 1.31 3.74
N GLY A 62 13.66 1.12 2.58
CA GLY A 62 13.31 -0.21 2.09
C GLY A 62 12.07 -0.23 1.21
N MET A 63 11.71 -1.45 0.78
CA MET A 63 10.59 -1.72 -0.12
C MET A 63 9.94 -3.05 0.24
N GLY A 64 8.61 -3.03 0.37
CA GLY A 64 7.86 -4.21 0.79
C GLY A 64 7.92 -4.49 2.29
N ASN A 65 7.16 -5.48 2.70
CA ASN A 65 7.06 -5.90 4.11
C ASN A 65 7.18 -7.41 4.23
N TYR A 66 7.60 -7.88 5.39
CA TYR A 66 7.52 -9.29 5.77
C TYR A 66 6.99 -9.43 7.20
N HIS A 67 6.87 -10.58 7.71
CA HIS A 67 6.13 -11.09 8.85
C HIS A 67 4.65 -11.39 8.53
N GLY A 68 4.11 -12.39 9.20
CA GLY A 68 2.71 -12.79 9.14
C GLY A 68 2.16 -12.92 7.71
N MET A 69 0.97 -12.40 7.49
CA MET A 69 0.28 -12.43 6.21
C MET A 69 0.97 -11.58 5.13
N ASP A 70 1.62 -10.49 5.51
CA ASP A 70 2.33 -9.63 4.57
C ASP A 70 3.57 -10.33 4.01
N GLY A 71 4.30 -11.06 4.85
CA GLY A 71 5.39 -11.93 4.42
C GLY A 71 4.90 -13.03 3.48
N PHE A 72 3.80 -13.71 3.83
CA PHE A 72 3.20 -14.71 2.93
C PHE A 72 2.85 -14.12 1.57
N ARG A 73 2.23 -12.96 1.52
CA ARG A 73 1.88 -12.27 0.26
C ARG A 73 3.10 -11.85 -0.54
N THR A 74 4.14 -11.34 0.13
CA THR A 74 5.38 -10.89 -0.49
C THR A 74 6.11 -12.04 -1.21
N PHE A 75 6.10 -13.24 -0.63
CA PHE A 75 6.72 -14.43 -1.20
C PHE A 75 5.75 -15.31 -2.01
N SER A 76 4.55 -14.83 -2.29
CA SER A 76 3.52 -15.53 -3.05
C SER A 76 3.20 -14.80 -4.35
N HIS A 77 2.87 -15.56 -5.40
CA HIS A 77 2.36 -14.98 -6.63
C HIS A 77 0.85 -15.14 -6.73
N GLY A 78 0.13 -14.02 -6.73
CA GLY A 78 -1.31 -13.99 -6.97
C GLY A 78 -1.64 -14.25 -8.42
N ARG A 79 -2.12 -15.47 -8.76
CA ARG A 79 -2.51 -15.81 -10.12
C ARG A 79 -3.97 -15.48 -10.37
N ALA A 80 -4.23 -14.52 -11.27
CA ALA A 80 -5.58 -14.22 -11.72
C ALA A 80 -6.10 -15.36 -12.61
N VAL A 81 -7.32 -15.83 -12.33
CA VAL A 81 -8.01 -16.83 -13.14
C VAL A 81 -9.38 -16.27 -13.54
N TYR A 82 -9.54 -15.98 -14.82
CA TYR A 82 -10.83 -15.61 -15.39
C TYR A 82 -11.44 -16.83 -16.08
N ARG A 83 -12.68 -17.17 -15.74
CA ARG A 83 -13.47 -18.15 -16.46
C ARG A 83 -14.57 -17.41 -17.22
N GLN A 84 -14.61 -17.58 -18.53
CA GLN A 84 -15.68 -17.00 -19.35
C GLN A 84 -17.03 -17.58 -18.91
N PRO A 85 -18.01 -16.73 -18.58
CA PRO A 85 -19.38 -17.19 -18.39
C PRO A 85 -19.97 -17.73 -19.69
N GLY A 86 -21.12 -18.40 -19.65
CA GLY A 86 -21.78 -18.95 -20.84
C GLY A 86 -22.13 -17.93 -21.92
N MET A 87 -22.01 -16.63 -21.65
CA MET A 87 -22.22 -15.52 -22.55
C MET A 87 -20.89 -14.90 -22.97
N ASP A 88 -20.67 -14.67 -24.26
CA ASP A 88 -19.45 -14.07 -24.80
C ASP A 88 -19.41 -12.55 -24.59
N VAL A 89 -19.16 -12.13 -23.35
CA VAL A 89 -19.06 -10.71 -22.98
C VAL A 89 -17.96 -9.98 -23.75
N ALA A 90 -16.84 -10.66 -24.03
CA ALA A 90 -15.73 -10.06 -24.76
C ALA A 90 -16.06 -9.80 -26.23
N GLY A 91 -16.77 -10.72 -26.88
CA GLY A 91 -17.28 -10.53 -28.25
C GLY A 91 -18.33 -9.42 -28.31
N MET A 92 -19.30 -9.44 -27.42
CA MET A 92 -20.34 -8.40 -27.33
C MET A 92 -19.78 -7.00 -27.07
N GLY A 93 -18.72 -6.87 -26.27
CA GLY A 93 -18.03 -5.62 -25.99
C GLY A 93 -17.05 -5.16 -27.08
N GLY A 94 -16.82 -6.00 -28.10
CA GLY A 94 -15.89 -5.69 -29.18
C GLY A 94 -14.42 -5.75 -28.76
N PHE A 95 -14.09 -6.56 -27.75
CA PHE A 95 -12.71 -6.75 -27.25
C PHE A 95 -11.90 -7.76 -28.07
N ARG A 96 -12.50 -8.36 -29.09
CA ARG A 96 -11.85 -9.32 -30.00
C ARG A 96 -11.99 -8.90 -31.45
N PRO A 97 -11.03 -9.25 -32.31
CA PRO A 97 -11.16 -9.08 -33.76
C PRO A 97 -12.32 -9.88 -34.35
N PRO A 98 -12.95 -9.40 -35.45
CA PRO A 98 -12.68 -8.14 -36.13
C PRO A 98 -13.27 -6.94 -35.35
N TYR A 99 -12.45 -5.90 -35.18
CA TYR A 99 -12.85 -4.68 -34.45
C TYR A 99 -13.83 -3.86 -35.30
N GLY A 100 -14.95 -3.44 -34.71
CA GLY A 100 -16.04 -2.77 -35.43
C GLY A 100 -16.86 -1.83 -34.56
N LYS A 101 -18.13 -1.68 -34.86
CA LYS A 101 -19.06 -0.75 -34.19
C LYS A 101 -19.14 -1.00 -32.65
N ALA A 102 -19.08 -2.25 -32.21
CA ALA A 102 -19.11 -2.59 -30.77
C ALA A 102 -17.89 -2.05 -30.06
N THR A 103 -16.70 -2.18 -30.64
CA THR A 103 -15.44 -1.64 -30.14
C THR A 103 -15.50 -0.12 -30.01
N LEU A 104 -15.94 0.58 -31.06
CA LEU A 104 -16.07 2.03 -31.04
C LEU A 104 -17.03 2.50 -29.95
N LYS A 105 -18.19 1.87 -29.80
CA LYS A 105 -19.17 2.20 -28.77
C LYS A 105 -18.60 1.99 -27.37
N THR A 106 -17.82 0.94 -27.15
CA THR A 106 -17.17 0.67 -25.87
C THR A 106 -16.11 1.72 -25.56
N LEU A 107 -15.25 2.08 -26.51
CA LEU A 107 -14.24 3.12 -26.36
C LEU A 107 -14.86 4.49 -26.08
N GLU A 108 -15.89 4.89 -26.82
CA GLU A 108 -16.59 6.15 -26.59
C GLU A 108 -17.20 6.24 -25.19
N ARG A 109 -17.72 5.14 -24.66
CA ARG A 109 -18.26 5.09 -23.30
C ARG A 109 -17.16 5.23 -22.23
N GLU A 110 -16.02 4.62 -22.43
CA GLU A 110 -14.90 4.69 -21.46
C GLU A 110 -14.20 6.06 -21.48
N LEU A 111 -14.12 6.70 -22.65
CA LEU A 111 -13.53 8.03 -22.79
C LEU A 111 -14.42 9.19 -22.27
N LYS A 112 -15.71 8.91 -22.02
CA LYS A 112 -16.65 9.91 -21.46
C LYS A 112 -16.75 9.87 -19.92
N LYS A 113 -16.03 8.97 -19.26
CA LYS A 113 -15.90 8.93 -17.80
C LYS A 113 -14.75 9.83 -17.33
#